data_9ee67215cc50aa5bda869d003534d986
#
_entry.id   9ee67215cc50aa5bda869d003534d986
#
_cell.length_a   1.000
_cell.length_b   1.000
_cell.length_c   1.000
_cell.angle_alpha   90.00
_cell.angle_beta   90.00
_cell.angle_gamma   90.00
#
_symmetry.space_group_name_H-M   'P 1'
#
loop_
_entity.id
_entity.type
_entity.pdbx_description
1 polymer ?
#
loop_
_entity_poly.entity_id
_entity_poly.type
_entity_poly.pdbx_seq_one_letter_code
_entity_poly.pdbx_strand_id
1 'polypeptide(L)'
;MTVRIGFKTSPQDVDWATIDATWARAGDLASEPDGGFDSAWLNDHLTNLDAAAPGPSLEALTLLATLIHHVPGMTVGHAVLSNTFRQPVLLAKAATVLDHATGGRFVLGLGAGWFDGEHVPFGIDLPPIGPRIDRLVSAVETLRALFSPGAAEPPGITRRDPFYPLDGAVNAPPPLTTGGPPLYLGGQGPRGIRLAARTGAGWLLPGTHAGNIAYFAQKHDELVAALAAEDRDPTGFDFVGQVATGSTVESRREAVEACVGLAAAGSTHVILGMPAALGPDGLDDVARDCLMPLRQRLG
;
A
#
# COMPACT_ATOMS: atom_id res chain seq x y z
N MET A 1 -16.06 11.08 -11.25
CA MET A 1 -15.22 10.93 -10.04
C MET A 1 -13.81 11.34 -10.41
N THR A 2 -13.20 12.25 -9.65
CA THR A 2 -11.79 12.61 -9.84
C THR A 2 -10.91 11.44 -9.39
N VAL A 3 -9.97 11.01 -10.23
CA VAL A 3 -9.02 9.94 -9.91
C VAL A 3 -7.90 10.51 -9.08
N ARG A 4 -7.59 9.89 -7.93
CA ARG A 4 -6.45 10.29 -7.11
C ARG A 4 -5.14 9.86 -7.76
N ILE A 5 -4.09 10.68 -7.62
CA ILE A 5 -2.78 10.42 -8.19
C ILE A 5 -1.73 10.43 -7.07
N GLY A 6 -1.11 9.29 -6.85
CA GLY A 6 -0.04 9.12 -5.86
C GLY A 6 1.31 8.86 -6.49
N PHE A 7 2.38 9.01 -5.70
CA PHE A 7 3.70 8.52 -6.07
C PHE A 7 4.12 7.38 -5.14
N LYS A 8 5.02 6.54 -5.63
CA LYS A 8 5.62 5.46 -4.86
C LYS A 8 7.13 5.43 -5.09
N THR A 9 7.88 5.36 -4.00
CA THR A 9 9.31 5.09 -4.01
C THR A 9 9.59 3.71 -3.42
N SER A 10 10.69 3.09 -3.84
CA SER A 10 11.17 1.84 -3.24
C SER A 10 12.15 2.15 -2.12
N PRO A 11 12.12 1.45 -0.97
CA PRO A 11 13.21 1.49 0.00
C PRO A 11 14.46 0.73 -0.46
N GLN A 12 14.43 0.13 -1.66
CA GLN A 12 15.48 -0.69 -2.25
C GLN A 12 16.42 0.16 -3.11
N ASP A 13 17.69 -0.19 -3.13
CA ASP A 13 18.75 0.43 -3.96
C ASP A 13 18.84 1.96 -3.80
N VAL A 14 18.58 2.45 -2.61
CA VAL A 14 18.63 3.86 -2.25
C VAL A 14 19.16 4.03 -0.84
N ASP A 15 19.92 5.11 -0.60
CA ASP A 15 20.30 5.51 0.75
C ASP A 15 19.19 6.33 1.43
N TRP A 16 19.28 6.42 2.77
CA TRP A 16 18.30 7.13 3.57
C TRP A 16 18.21 8.62 3.20
N ALA A 17 19.33 9.28 2.94
CA ALA A 17 19.36 10.72 2.64
C ALA A 17 18.64 11.03 1.32
N THR A 18 18.81 10.20 0.31
CA THR A 18 18.15 10.35 -1.00
C THR A 18 16.65 10.18 -0.89
N ILE A 19 16.17 9.14 -0.17
CA ILE A 19 14.72 8.92 -0.04
C ILE A 19 14.06 9.97 0.84
N ASP A 20 14.74 10.41 1.92
CA ASP A 20 14.28 11.49 2.79
C ASP A 20 14.11 12.81 2.01
N ALA A 21 15.14 13.21 1.25
CA ALA A 21 15.09 14.39 0.39
C ALA A 21 14.00 14.29 -0.70
N THR A 22 13.75 13.09 -1.24
CA THR A 22 12.70 12.87 -2.24
C THR A 22 11.31 13.11 -1.64
N TRP A 23 11.07 12.63 -0.43
CA TRP A 23 9.79 12.85 0.26
C TRP A 23 9.63 14.31 0.70
N ALA A 24 10.72 14.97 1.13
CA ALA A 24 10.71 16.40 1.40
C ALA A 24 10.31 17.20 0.15
N ARG A 25 10.90 16.87 -1.01
CA ARG A 25 10.53 17.51 -2.28
C ARG A 25 9.05 17.29 -2.65
N ALA A 26 8.50 16.10 -2.35
CA ALA A 26 7.07 15.84 -2.56
C ALA A 26 6.18 16.81 -1.72
N GLY A 27 6.59 17.10 -0.50
CA GLY A 27 5.93 18.09 0.35
C GLY A 27 6.02 19.51 -0.21
N ASP A 28 7.17 19.90 -0.73
CA ASP A 28 7.36 21.20 -1.38
C ASP A 28 6.47 21.35 -2.62
N LEU A 29 6.40 20.33 -3.46
CA LEU A 29 5.53 20.28 -4.64
C LEU A 29 4.05 20.47 -4.28
N ALA A 30 3.60 20.00 -3.12
CA ALA A 30 2.24 20.21 -2.66
C ALA A 30 1.86 21.68 -2.43
N SER A 31 2.85 22.55 -2.30
CA SER A 31 2.69 24.00 -2.17
C SER A 31 2.66 24.74 -3.53
N GLU A 32 2.96 24.04 -4.62
CA GLU A 32 2.95 24.59 -5.98
C GLU A 32 1.56 24.42 -6.61
N PRO A 33 1.11 25.33 -7.50
CA PRO A 33 -0.14 25.16 -8.23
C PRO A 33 -0.12 23.84 -9.04
N ASP A 34 -1.12 22.99 -8.82
CA ASP A 34 -1.27 21.66 -9.45
C ASP A 34 -0.10 20.67 -9.24
N GLY A 35 0.85 21.01 -8.37
CA GLY A 35 2.07 20.23 -8.13
C GLY A 35 1.92 19.09 -7.11
N GLY A 36 0.86 19.06 -6.31
CA GLY A 36 0.68 18.10 -5.22
C GLY A 36 0.19 16.73 -5.65
N PHE A 37 0.83 15.67 -5.10
CA PHE A 37 0.29 14.31 -5.14
C PHE A 37 -0.79 14.13 -4.06
N ASP A 38 -1.75 13.23 -4.29
CA ASP A 38 -2.79 12.91 -3.30
C ASP A 38 -2.31 11.90 -2.25
N SER A 39 -1.26 11.14 -2.61
CA SER A 39 -0.75 10.07 -1.73
C SER A 39 0.71 9.70 -2.00
N ALA A 40 1.35 9.14 -0.96
CA ALA A 40 2.74 8.71 -0.99
C ALA A 40 2.89 7.28 -0.46
N TRP A 41 3.65 6.43 -1.16
CA TRP A 41 3.68 4.99 -0.93
C TRP A 41 5.09 4.43 -0.91
N LEU A 42 5.29 3.37 -0.12
CA LEU A 42 6.49 2.52 -0.13
C LEU A 42 6.13 1.08 -0.50
N ASN A 43 7.08 0.34 -1.09
CA ASN A 43 7.00 -1.14 -1.08
C ASN A 43 7.63 -1.69 0.18
N ASP A 44 7.48 -3.02 0.35
CA ASP A 44 7.99 -3.76 1.51
C ASP A 44 8.79 -4.96 1.03
N HIS A 45 10.10 -4.77 0.91
CA HIS A 45 11.07 -5.80 0.57
C HIS A 45 12.32 -5.65 1.42
N LEU A 46 12.96 -6.76 1.78
CA LEU A 46 14.18 -6.79 2.60
C LEU A 46 15.46 -6.70 1.77
N THR A 47 15.34 -6.85 0.45
CA THR A 47 16.42 -6.73 -0.53
C THR A 47 15.80 -6.28 -1.86
N ASN A 48 16.62 -5.98 -2.87
CA ASN A 48 16.08 -5.78 -4.21
C ASN A 48 15.53 -7.10 -4.80
N LEU A 49 14.76 -6.99 -5.87
CA LEU A 49 14.11 -8.16 -6.47
C LEU A 49 15.01 -8.97 -7.41
N ASP A 50 16.28 -8.61 -7.54
CA ASP A 50 17.28 -9.40 -8.25
C ASP A 50 17.98 -10.34 -7.26
N ALA A 51 17.56 -11.58 -7.22
CA ALA A 51 18.14 -12.58 -6.33
C ALA A 51 19.62 -12.89 -6.64
N ALA A 52 20.10 -12.59 -7.85
CA ALA A 52 21.49 -12.80 -8.25
C ALA A 52 22.40 -11.64 -7.81
N ALA A 53 21.83 -10.47 -7.53
CA ALA A 53 22.56 -9.28 -7.12
C ALA A 53 21.80 -8.57 -5.97
N PRO A 54 21.76 -9.16 -4.76
CA PRO A 54 21.07 -8.55 -3.63
C PRO A 54 21.67 -7.18 -3.32
N GLY A 55 20.80 -6.17 -3.19
CA GLY A 55 21.15 -4.78 -2.92
C GLY A 55 20.65 -4.30 -1.55
N PRO A 56 21.03 -3.07 -1.16
CA PRO A 56 20.55 -2.46 0.08
C PRO A 56 19.04 -2.28 0.05
N SER A 57 18.40 -2.42 1.21
CA SER A 57 17.00 -2.09 1.40
C SER A 57 16.77 -1.58 2.82
N LEU A 58 15.98 -0.53 2.97
CA LEU A 58 15.58 0.01 4.26
C LEU A 58 14.26 -0.66 4.70
N GLU A 59 14.08 -0.88 6.02
CA GLU A 59 12.85 -1.46 6.53
C GLU A 59 11.67 -0.51 6.33
N ALA A 60 10.66 -0.95 5.60
CA ALA A 60 9.64 -0.10 5.03
C ALA A 60 8.72 0.57 6.06
N LEU A 61 8.32 -0.16 7.12
CA LEU A 61 7.39 0.38 8.13
C LEU A 61 8.04 1.45 8.99
N THR A 62 9.30 1.21 9.41
CA THR A 62 10.10 2.17 10.16
C THR A 62 10.44 3.39 9.29
N LEU A 63 10.82 3.15 8.03
CA LEU A 63 11.10 4.22 7.08
C LEU A 63 9.89 5.13 6.89
N LEU A 64 8.69 4.57 6.67
CA LEU A 64 7.48 5.40 6.53
C LEU A 64 7.27 6.30 7.74
N ALA A 65 7.49 5.79 8.96
CA ALA A 65 7.35 6.58 10.18
C ALA A 65 8.28 7.80 10.24
N THR A 66 9.43 7.75 9.56
CA THR A 66 10.36 8.88 9.47
C THR A 66 10.00 9.86 8.34
N LEU A 67 9.26 9.44 7.33
CA LEU A 67 8.98 10.23 6.13
C LEU A 67 7.64 10.98 6.16
N ILE A 68 6.68 10.53 6.97
CA ILE A 68 5.32 11.09 6.97
C ILE A 68 5.24 12.58 7.28
N HIS A 69 6.21 13.12 8.02
CA HIS A 69 6.24 14.55 8.37
C HIS A 69 6.53 15.46 7.17
N HIS A 70 7.16 14.93 6.12
CA HIS A 70 7.40 15.67 4.88
C HIS A 70 6.12 15.89 4.06
N VAL A 71 5.11 15.02 4.20
CA VAL A 71 3.90 15.01 3.36
C VAL A 71 2.61 15.14 4.19
N PRO A 72 2.44 16.20 4.98
CA PRO A 72 1.38 16.32 5.99
C PRO A 72 -0.05 16.32 5.41
N GLY A 73 -0.22 16.61 4.13
CA GLY A 73 -1.53 16.63 3.44
C GLY A 73 -1.90 15.35 2.72
N MET A 74 -0.95 14.45 2.51
CA MET A 74 -1.13 13.27 1.67
C MET A 74 -1.66 12.07 2.46
N THR A 75 -2.40 11.19 1.78
CA THR A 75 -2.59 9.82 2.24
C THR A 75 -1.27 9.07 2.13
N VAL A 76 -0.89 8.31 3.15
CA VAL A 76 0.37 7.55 3.14
C VAL A 76 0.13 6.08 3.43
N GLY A 77 0.95 5.20 2.87
CA GLY A 77 0.80 3.77 3.09
C GLY A 77 1.86 2.91 2.41
N HIS A 78 1.62 1.61 2.44
CA HIS A 78 2.47 0.63 1.76
C HIS A 78 1.68 -0.10 0.67
N ALA A 79 2.34 -0.36 -0.44
CA ALA A 79 1.74 -1.04 -1.59
C ALA A 79 2.52 -2.34 -1.96
N VAL A 80 2.47 -3.37 -1.09
CA VAL A 80 1.82 -3.56 0.21
C VAL A 80 2.80 -4.15 1.22
N LEU A 81 2.54 -4.06 2.54
CA LEU A 81 3.31 -4.78 3.57
C LEU A 81 3.15 -6.30 3.41
N SER A 82 4.23 -7.04 3.62
CA SER A 82 4.21 -8.50 3.67
C SER A 82 3.79 -9.01 5.05
N ASN A 83 2.71 -9.80 5.10
CA ASN A 83 2.27 -10.44 6.34
C ASN A 83 3.27 -11.46 6.88
N THR A 84 4.17 -11.98 6.03
CA THR A 84 5.20 -12.94 6.45
C THR A 84 6.30 -12.31 7.30
N PHE A 85 6.50 -11.00 7.21
CA PHE A 85 7.54 -10.29 7.96
C PHE A 85 7.08 -9.82 9.34
N ARG A 86 5.77 -9.85 9.63
CA ARG A 86 5.24 -9.13 10.81
C ARG A 86 4.23 -9.94 11.61
N GLN A 87 4.30 -9.76 12.91
CA GLN A 87 3.29 -10.25 13.84
C GLN A 87 2.13 -9.24 13.89
N PRO A 88 0.86 -9.64 13.65
CA PRO A 88 -0.26 -8.70 13.53
C PRO A 88 -0.51 -7.83 14.77
N VAL A 89 -0.18 -8.32 15.97
CA VAL A 89 -0.33 -7.52 17.20
C VAL A 89 0.63 -6.33 17.19
N LEU A 90 1.90 -6.56 16.80
CA LEU A 90 2.88 -5.49 16.68
C LEU A 90 2.51 -4.53 15.54
N LEU A 91 2.01 -5.08 14.43
CA LEU A 91 1.51 -4.28 13.32
C LEU A 91 0.31 -3.41 13.72
N ALA A 92 -0.61 -3.93 14.55
CA ALA A 92 -1.73 -3.13 15.07
C ALA A 92 -1.24 -1.93 15.90
N LYS A 93 -0.23 -2.14 16.77
CA LYS A 93 0.38 -1.04 17.55
C LYS A 93 1.06 -0.01 16.66
N ALA A 94 1.86 -0.43 15.69
CA ALA A 94 2.52 0.45 14.74
C ALA A 94 1.51 1.22 13.88
N ALA A 95 0.49 0.53 13.37
CA ALA A 95 -0.59 1.15 12.58
C ALA A 95 -1.37 2.20 13.39
N THR A 96 -1.62 1.94 14.68
CA THR A 96 -2.22 2.94 15.59
C THR A 96 -1.35 4.19 15.69
N VAL A 97 -0.04 4.05 15.85
CA VAL A 97 0.89 5.20 15.90
C VAL A 97 0.87 5.98 14.59
N LEU A 98 0.96 5.30 13.46
CA LEU A 98 0.93 5.94 12.13
C LEU A 98 -0.41 6.65 11.86
N ASP A 99 -1.52 6.06 12.29
CA ASP A 99 -2.85 6.67 12.16
C ASP A 99 -2.95 7.98 12.95
N HIS A 100 -2.47 8.00 14.20
CA HIS A 100 -2.38 9.22 14.99
C HIS A 100 -1.42 10.24 14.39
N ALA A 101 -0.21 9.83 14.02
CA ALA A 101 0.82 10.72 13.50
C ALA A 101 0.44 11.37 12.16
N THR A 102 -0.37 10.70 11.36
CA THR A 102 -0.88 11.23 10.09
C THR A 102 -2.22 11.96 10.22
N GLY A 103 -2.85 11.94 11.42
CA GLY A 103 -4.20 12.50 11.59
C GLY A 103 -5.25 11.74 10.80
N GLY A 104 -5.18 10.39 10.76
CA GLY A 104 -6.14 9.52 10.09
C GLY A 104 -5.90 9.34 8.57
N ARG A 105 -4.73 9.72 8.05
CA ARG A 105 -4.40 9.57 6.62
C ARG A 105 -3.52 8.35 6.31
N PHE A 106 -3.26 7.50 7.29
CA PHE A 106 -2.54 6.24 7.07
C PHE A 106 -3.47 5.18 6.49
N VAL A 107 -3.00 4.50 5.43
CA VAL A 107 -3.63 3.31 4.83
C VAL A 107 -2.75 2.10 5.10
N LEU A 108 -3.34 1.06 5.69
CA LEU A 108 -2.66 -0.19 5.96
C LEU A 108 -2.79 -1.12 4.74
N GLY A 109 -1.82 -1.06 3.83
CA GLY A 109 -1.72 -2.01 2.73
C GLY A 109 -1.11 -3.33 3.19
N LEU A 110 -1.76 -4.47 2.93
CA LEU A 110 -1.30 -5.79 3.42
C LEU A 110 -1.47 -6.88 2.36
N GLY A 111 -0.45 -7.75 2.24
CA GLY A 111 -0.42 -8.89 1.33
C GLY A 111 0.16 -10.14 1.97
N ALA A 112 0.05 -11.28 1.26
CA ALA A 112 0.48 -12.58 1.79
C ALA A 112 2.00 -12.82 1.75
N GLY A 113 2.77 -11.95 1.10
CA GLY A 113 4.18 -12.20 0.78
C GLY A 113 4.34 -13.10 -0.44
N TRP A 114 5.49 -13.06 -1.11
CA TRP A 114 5.65 -13.83 -2.35
C TRP A 114 7.10 -14.15 -2.76
N PHE A 115 8.07 -13.31 -2.46
CA PHE A 115 9.42 -13.41 -3.03
C PHE A 115 10.33 -14.31 -2.20
N ASP A 116 10.65 -15.51 -2.70
CA ASP A 116 11.56 -16.46 -2.04
C ASP A 116 12.96 -15.89 -1.81
N GLY A 117 13.43 -15.05 -2.75
CA GLY A 117 14.77 -14.46 -2.72
C GLY A 117 15.08 -13.57 -1.51
N GLU A 118 14.06 -13.14 -0.76
CA GLU A 118 14.24 -12.42 0.49
C GLU A 118 13.91 -13.26 1.72
N HIS A 119 13.01 -14.23 1.63
CA HIS A 119 12.62 -15.04 2.78
C HIS A 119 13.71 -16.01 3.22
N VAL A 120 14.27 -16.76 2.30
CA VAL A 120 15.32 -17.77 2.57
C VAL A 120 16.58 -17.14 3.16
N PRO A 121 17.18 -16.09 2.57
CA PRO A 121 18.40 -15.48 3.12
C PRO A 121 18.23 -14.87 4.52
N PHE A 122 17.05 -14.36 4.82
CA PHE A 122 16.76 -13.75 6.14
C PHE A 122 16.17 -14.74 7.15
N GLY A 123 16.06 -16.03 6.80
CA GLY A 123 15.53 -17.07 7.70
C GLY A 123 14.04 -16.88 8.02
N ILE A 124 13.29 -16.21 7.15
CA ILE A 124 11.85 -15.98 7.31
C ILE A 124 11.10 -17.07 6.56
N ASP A 125 10.13 -17.69 7.25
CA ASP A 125 9.31 -18.75 6.67
C ASP A 125 8.38 -18.21 5.57
N LEU A 126 8.43 -18.82 4.37
CA LEU A 126 7.50 -18.57 3.28
C LEU A 126 6.68 -19.84 3.01
N PRO A 127 5.58 -20.09 3.71
CA PRO A 127 4.76 -21.27 3.51
C PRO A 127 4.19 -21.33 2.08
N PRO A 128 3.73 -22.49 1.62
CA PRO A 128 2.96 -22.61 0.38
C PRO A 128 1.78 -21.62 0.37
N ILE A 129 1.32 -21.25 -0.84
CA ILE A 129 0.34 -20.16 -1.02
C ILE A 129 -0.96 -20.36 -0.23
N GLY A 130 -1.45 -21.61 -0.08
CA GLY A 130 -2.65 -21.91 0.69
C GLY A 130 -2.52 -21.47 2.15
N PRO A 131 -1.58 -22.03 2.94
CA PRO A 131 -1.29 -21.61 4.31
C PRO A 131 -0.92 -20.12 4.45
N ARG A 132 -0.24 -19.51 3.47
CA ARG A 132 0.03 -18.06 3.50
C ARG A 132 -1.24 -17.22 3.45
N ILE A 133 -2.20 -17.61 2.62
CA ILE A 133 -3.49 -16.94 2.56
C ILE A 133 -4.29 -17.19 3.85
N ASP A 134 -4.22 -18.39 4.46
CA ASP A 134 -4.85 -18.64 5.76
C ASP A 134 -4.27 -17.75 6.85
N ARG A 135 -2.95 -17.59 6.90
CA ARG A 135 -2.27 -16.65 7.81
C ARG A 135 -2.67 -15.19 7.53
N LEU A 136 -2.80 -14.78 6.28
CA LEU A 136 -3.25 -13.42 5.93
C LEU A 136 -4.69 -13.17 6.39
N VAL A 137 -5.60 -14.12 6.17
CA VAL A 137 -6.99 -14.03 6.66
C VAL A 137 -7.00 -13.86 8.17
N SER A 138 -6.29 -14.72 8.90
CA SER A 138 -6.17 -14.63 10.35
C SER A 138 -5.57 -13.31 10.83
N ALA A 139 -4.53 -12.79 10.15
CA ALA A 139 -3.92 -11.50 10.45
C ALA A 139 -4.90 -10.34 10.29
N VAL A 140 -5.65 -10.31 9.18
CA VAL A 140 -6.67 -9.28 8.93
C VAL A 140 -7.75 -9.31 10.00
N GLU A 141 -8.24 -10.50 10.38
CA GLU A 141 -9.24 -10.64 11.44
C GLU A 141 -8.68 -10.22 12.82
N THR A 142 -7.42 -10.53 13.10
CA THR A 142 -6.73 -10.10 14.33
C THR A 142 -6.59 -8.57 14.38
N LEU A 143 -6.17 -7.94 13.29
CA LEU A 143 -6.07 -6.48 13.18
C LEU A 143 -7.43 -5.81 13.40
N ARG A 144 -8.48 -6.30 12.74
CA ARG A 144 -9.84 -5.76 12.90
C ARG A 144 -10.35 -5.91 14.32
N ALA A 145 -10.07 -7.05 14.97
CA ALA A 145 -10.42 -7.26 16.36
C ALA A 145 -9.72 -6.25 17.29
N LEU A 146 -8.41 -6.04 17.09
CA LEU A 146 -7.61 -5.09 17.87
C LEU A 146 -7.94 -3.62 17.60
N PHE A 147 -8.51 -3.30 16.45
CA PHE A 147 -8.98 -1.94 16.11
C PHE A 147 -10.43 -1.69 16.54
N SER A 148 -11.14 -2.72 17.00
CA SER A 148 -12.51 -2.56 17.47
C SER A 148 -12.57 -1.74 18.78
N PRO A 149 -13.69 -1.05 19.05
CA PRO A 149 -13.84 -0.31 20.30
C PRO A 149 -13.64 -1.16 21.55
N GLY A 150 -14.04 -2.43 21.53
CA GLY A 150 -13.86 -3.36 22.64
C GLY A 150 -12.42 -3.72 22.97
N ALA A 151 -11.46 -3.39 22.09
CA ALA A 151 -10.04 -3.62 22.32
C ALA A 151 -9.38 -2.49 23.13
N ALA A 152 -10.02 -1.33 23.29
CA ALA A 152 -9.40 -0.17 23.94
C ALA A 152 -9.30 -0.27 25.45
N GLU A 153 -10.10 -1.13 26.08
CA GLU A 153 -10.20 -1.25 27.55
C GLU A 153 -10.25 -2.72 27.98
N PRO A 154 -9.88 -3.02 29.24
CA PRO A 154 -10.06 -4.36 29.81
C PRO A 154 -11.54 -4.80 29.77
N PRO A 155 -11.85 -6.06 29.57
CA PRO A 155 -10.92 -7.19 29.52
C PRO A 155 -10.13 -7.38 28.22
N GLY A 156 -10.34 -6.51 27.21
CA GLY A 156 -9.68 -6.63 25.90
C GLY A 156 -10.30 -7.74 25.03
N ILE A 157 -9.56 -8.13 24.02
CA ILE A 157 -9.97 -9.12 23.02
C ILE A 157 -9.38 -10.49 23.34
N THR A 158 -10.23 -11.49 23.48
CA THR A 158 -9.84 -12.91 23.48
C THR A 158 -10.32 -13.57 22.20
N ARG A 159 -9.41 -14.19 21.44
CA ARG A 159 -9.68 -14.84 20.18
C ARG A 159 -8.93 -16.15 20.09
N ARG A 160 -9.65 -17.24 19.84
CA ARG A 160 -9.04 -18.54 19.51
C ARG A 160 -8.72 -18.56 18.03
N ASP A 161 -7.45 -18.73 17.71
CA ASP A 161 -6.96 -18.72 16.33
C ASP A 161 -5.72 -19.62 16.21
N PRO A 162 -5.55 -20.39 15.12
CA PRO A 162 -4.42 -21.29 14.96
C PRO A 162 -3.10 -20.56 14.72
N PHE A 163 -3.12 -19.30 14.26
CA PHE A 163 -1.92 -18.53 13.89
C PHE A 163 -1.65 -17.38 14.88
N TYR A 164 -2.69 -16.64 15.26
CA TYR A 164 -2.56 -15.41 16.05
C TYR A 164 -3.61 -15.36 17.17
N PRO A 165 -3.51 -16.30 18.17
CA PRO A 165 -4.44 -16.28 19.29
C PRO A 165 -4.22 -15.05 20.17
N LEU A 166 -5.32 -14.55 20.75
CA LEU A 166 -5.33 -13.44 21.71
C LEU A 166 -5.97 -13.89 23.01
N ASP A 167 -5.47 -13.40 24.14
CA ASP A 167 -6.04 -13.61 25.47
C ASP A 167 -6.02 -12.31 26.26
N GLY A 168 -7.19 -11.64 26.34
CA GLY A 168 -7.33 -10.35 27.01
C GLY A 168 -6.48 -9.24 26.41
N ALA A 169 -6.24 -9.25 25.09
CA ALA A 169 -5.36 -8.28 24.41
C ALA A 169 -6.02 -6.89 24.37
N VAL A 170 -5.34 -5.90 24.96
CA VAL A 170 -5.75 -4.49 24.94
C VAL A 170 -4.93 -3.70 23.93
N ASN A 171 -5.61 -2.99 23.04
CA ASN A 171 -5.01 -2.04 22.09
C ASN A 171 -5.36 -0.60 22.45
N ALA A 172 -4.74 -0.10 23.51
CA ALA A 172 -4.83 1.28 23.98
C ALA A 172 -3.49 2.02 23.73
N PRO A 173 -3.52 3.32 23.30
CA PRO A 173 -4.71 4.00 22.85
C PRO A 173 -5.31 3.34 21.60
N PRO A 174 -6.62 3.53 21.33
CA PRO A 174 -7.21 3.05 20.07
C PRO A 174 -6.68 3.89 18.88
N PRO A 175 -6.81 3.39 17.64
CA PRO A 175 -6.57 4.22 16.46
C PRO A 175 -7.42 5.49 16.46
N LEU A 176 -6.94 6.54 15.81
CA LEU A 176 -7.70 7.78 15.60
C LEU A 176 -8.90 7.52 14.67
N THR A 177 -8.67 6.74 13.62
CA THR A 177 -9.72 6.31 12.69
C THR A 177 -10.58 5.23 13.34
N THR A 178 -11.88 5.46 13.42
CA THR A 178 -12.83 4.49 14.00
C THR A 178 -12.79 3.17 13.24
N GLY A 179 -12.51 2.08 13.95
CA GLY A 179 -12.35 0.74 13.37
C GLY A 179 -10.96 0.48 12.76
N GLY A 180 -10.03 1.41 12.93
CA GLY A 180 -8.64 1.35 12.46
C GLY A 180 -8.41 1.98 11.09
N PRO A 181 -7.14 2.13 10.69
CA PRO A 181 -6.78 2.62 9.36
C PRO A 181 -7.45 1.79 8.26
N PRO A 182 -7.84 2.40 7.12
CA PRO A 182 -8.35 1.66 5.97
C PRO A 182 -7.40 0.54 5.55
N LEU A 183 -7.94 -0.68 5.40
CA LEU A 183 -7.18 -1.84 4.94
C LEU A 183 -7.25 -1.92 3.41
N TYR A 184 -6.10 -1.83 2.74
CA TYR A 184 -5.97 -2.14 1.33
C TYR A 184 -5.27 -3.48 1.16
N LEU A 185 -5.88 -4.37 0.38
CA LEU A 185 -5.38 -5.73 0.27
C LEU A 185 -4.75 -5.97 -1.11
N GLY A 186 -3.54 -6.52 -1.09
CA GLY A 186 -2.93 -7.15 -2.24
C GLY A 186 -3.41 -8.60 -2.35
N GLY A 187 -3.57 -9.10 -3.55
CA GLY A 187 -3.95 -10.49 -3.78
C GLY A 187 -4.68 -10.64 -5.09
N GLN A 188 -4.28 -11.65 -5.86
CA GLN A 188 -4.71 -11.81 -7.26
C GLN A 188 -5.65 -13.01 -7.45
N GLY A 189 -5.52 -14.00 -6.56
CA GLY A 189 -6.31 -15.22 -6.63
C GLY A 189 -7.69 -15.07 -5.99
N PRO A 190 -8.61 -16.02 -6.25
CA PRO A 190 -10.00 -15.91 -5.78
C PRO A 190 -10.15 -15.72 -4.27
N ARG A 191 -9.25 -16.30 -3.46
CA ARG A 191 -9.28 -16.14 -2.00
C ARG A 191 -8.87 -14.73 -1.56
N GLY A 192 -7.84 -14.14 -2.22
CA GLY A 192 -7.41 -12.77 -1.96
C GLY A 192 -8.47 -11.75 -2.37
N ILE A 193 -9.08 -11.94 -3.53
CA ILE A 193 -10.21 -11.12 -4.03
C ILE A 193 -11.38 -11.15 -3.04
N ARG A 194 -11.81 -12.35 -2.59
CA ARG A 194 -12.88 -12.46 -1.58
C ARG A 194 -12.50 -11.81 -0.25
N LEU A 195 -11.23 -11.94 0.19
CA LEU A 195 -10.79 -11.28 1.42
C LEU A 195 -10.88 -9.75 1.29
N ALA A 196 -10.41 -9.21 0.16
CA ALA A 196 -10.49 -7.78 -0.12
C ALA A 196 -11.96 -7.30 -0.16
N ALA A 197 -12.83 -8.02 -0.85
CA ALA A 197 -14.24 -7.69 -0.91
C ALA A 197 -14.93 -7.74 0.46
N ARG A 198 -14.61 -8.75 1.29
CA ARG A 198 -15.24 -8.91 2.62
C ARG A 198 -14.74 -7.89 3.65
N THR A 199 -13.47 -7.54 3.64
CA THR A 199 -12.81 -6.86 4.76
C THR A 199 -12.07 -5.58 4.40
N GLY A 200 -11.70 -5.39 3.14
CA GLY A 200 -10.92 -4.26 2.68
C GLY A 200 -11.72 -2.98 2.47
N ALA A 201 -11.03 -1.85 2.53
CA ALA A 201 -11.49 -0.57 2.02
C ALA A 201 -10.97 -0.33 0.58
N GLY A 202 -10.03 -1.15 0.12
CA GLY A 202 -9.49 -1.09 -1.24
C GLY A 202 -8.68 -2.33 -1.60
N TRP A 203 -8.36 -2.41 -2.89
CA TRP A 203 -7.48 -3.42 -3.48
C TRP A 203 -6.41 -2.73 -4.32
N LEU A 204 -5.17 -3.24 -4.21
CA LEU A 204 -4.02 -2.73 -4.95
C LEU A 204 -3.62 -3.71 -6.05
N LEU A 205 -3.51 -3.20 -7.28
CA LEU A 205 -2.88 -3.92 -8.39
C LEU A 205 -1.44 -4.30 -7.99
N PRO A 206 -1.05 -5.58 -8.09
CA PRO A 206 0.33 -5.97 -7.79
C PRO A 206 1.35 -5.30 -8.72
N GLY A 207 2.52 -4.95 -8.18
CA GLY A 207 3.60 -4.31 -8.96
C GLY A 207 4.07 -5.14 -10.16
N THR A 208 3.96 -6.47 -10.09
CA THR A 208 4.25 -7.39 -11.21
C THR A 208 3.31 -7.23 -12.41
N HIS A 209 2.18 -6.53 -12.23
CA HIS A 209 1.21 -6.21 -13.27
C HIS A 209 1.03 -4.69 -13.44
N ALA A 210 2.02 -3.89 -12.99
CA ALA A 210 1.98 -2.44 -13.15
C ALA A 210 1.75 -2.05 -14.62
N GLY A 211 0.80 -1.15 -14.86
CA GLY A 211 0.43 -0.68 -16.20
C GLY A 211 -0.37 -1.67 -17.06
N ASN A 212 -0.67 -2.87 -16.57
CA ASN A 212 -1.45 -3.85 -17.34
C ASN A 212 -2.96 -3.59 -17.21
N ILE A 213 -3.49 -2.79 -18.14
CA ILE A 213 -4.89 -2.35 -18.16
C ILE A 213 -5.86 -3.54 -18.29
N ALA A 214 -5.57 -4.50 -19.17
CA ALA A 214 -6.45 -5.67 -19.37
C ALA A 214 -6.55 -6.55 -18.12
N TYR A 215 -5.42 -6.77 -17.46
CA TYR A 215 -5.38 -7.50 -16.20
C TYR A 215 -6.13 -6.75 -15.09
N PHE A 216 -5.93 -5.42 -15.00
CA PHE A 216 -6.65 -4.59 -14.03
C PHE A 216 -8.17 -4.67 -14.24
N ALA A 217 -8.65 -4.49 -15.48
CA ALA A 217 -10.07 -4.56 -15.83
C ALA A 217 -10.68 -5.91 -15.42
N GLN A 218 -10.00 -7.02 -15.73
CA GLN A 218 -10.45 -8.35 -15.30
C GLN A 218 -10.57 -8.42 -13.77
N LYS A 219 -9.56 -7.96 -13.02
CA LYS A 219 -9.59 -8.00 -11.54
C LYS A 219 -10.59 -7.03 -10.93
N HIS A 220 -10.82 -5.89 -11.56
CA HIS A 220 -11.88 -4.95 -11.18
C HIS A 220 -13.26 -5.65 -11.26
N ASP A 221 -13.57 -6.32 -12.37
CA ASP A 221 -14.85 -7.03 -12.54
C ASP A 221 -15.01 -8.17 -11.52
N GLU A 222 -13.93 -8.95 -11.28
CA GLU A 222 -13.91 -9.99 -10.24
C GLU A 222 -14.19 -9.40 -8.84
N LEU A 223 -13.61 -8.24 -8.52
CA LEU A 223 -13.81 -7.54 -7.24
C LEU A 223 -15.22 -6.97 -7.10
N VAL A 224 -15.76 -6.35 -8.15
CA VAL A 224 -17.13 -5.84 -8.16
C VAL A 224 -18.13 -6.97 -7.92
N ALA A 225 -17.95 -8.11 -8.61
CA ALA A 225 -18.77 -9.30 -8.38
C ALA A 225 -18.61 -9.86 -6.96
N ALA A 226 -17.40 -9.85 -6.40
CA ALA A 226 -17.14 -10.30 -5.03
C ALA A 226 -17.72 -9.36 -3.98
N LEU A 227 -17.67 -8.04 -4.19
CA LEU A 227 -18.33 -7.04 -3.32
C LEU A 227 -19.84 -7.25 -3.31
N ALA A 228 -20.45 -7.44 -4.46
CA ALA A 228 -21.89 -7.73 -4.57
C ALA A 228 -22.27 -9.03 -3.83
N ALA A 229 -21.41 -10.06 -3.86
CA ALA A 229 -21.63 -11.30 -3.13
C ALA A 229 -21.52 -11.16 -1.59
N GLU A 230 -20.89 -10.08 -1.12
CA GLU A 230 -20.79 -9.70 0.31
C GLU A 230 -21.79 -8.58 0.67
N ASP A 231 -22.79 -8.32 -0.17
CA ASP A 231 -23.79 -7.24 -0.02
C ASP A 231 -23.15 -5.85 0.18
N ARG A 232 -22.00 -5.60 -0.47
CA ARG A 232 -21.26 -4.34 -0.39
C ARG A 232 -21.34 -3.55 -1.69
N ASP A 233 -21.67 -2.27 -1.56
CA ASP A 233 -21.60 -1.30 -2.66
C ASP A 233 -20.12 -1.03 -2.99
N PRO A 234 -19.71 -1.07 -4.27
CA PRO A 234 -18.37 -0.67 -4.70
C PRO A 234 -18.11 0.84 -4.49
N THR A 235 -19.14 1.66 -4.27
CA THR A 235 -18.97 3.09 -3.98
C THR A 235 -18.16 3.27 -2.70
N GLY A 236 -17.04 3.99 -2.82
CA GLY A 236 -16.11 4.20 -1.70
C GLY A 236 -15.10 3.05 -1.48
N PHE A 237 -15.15 1.99 -2.29
CA PHE A 237 -14.07 1.00 -2.35
C PHE A 237 -12.98 1.49 -3.33
N ASP A 238 -11.73 1.46 -2.90
CA ASP A 238 -10.62 1.92 -3.72
C ASP A 238 -10.06 0.81 -4.63
N PHE A 239 -10.15 1.03 -5.93
CA PHE A 239 -9.51 0.22 -6.96
C PHE A 239 -8.21 0.90 -7.38
N VAL A 240 -7.08 0.45 -6.82
CA VAL A 240 -5.81 1.16 -6.96
C VAL A 240 -4.95 0.56 -8.07
N GLY A 241 -4.74 1.33 -9.13
CA GLY A 241 -3.80 1.00 -10.21
C GLY A 241 -2.37 1.41 -9.85
N GLN A 242 -1.39 0.68 -10.37
CA GLN A 242 0.04 1.04 -10.26
C GLN A 242 0.67 1.08 -11.65
N VAL A 243 1.56 2.04 -11.88
CA VAL A 243 2.31 2.19 -13.13
C VAL A 243 3.75 2.56 -12.82
N ALA A 244 4.72 1.91 -13.47
CA ALA A 244 6.12 2.30 -13.38
C ALA A 244 6.39 3.47 -14.34
N THR A 245 7.03 4.54 -13.85
CA THR A 245 7.34 5.73 -14.68
C THR A 245 8.62 5.57 -15.49
N GLY A 246 9.52 4.66 -15.06
CA GLY A 246 10.85 4.58 -15.63
C GLY A 246 11.70 5.82 -15.38
N SER A 247 12.78 5.98 -16.15
CA SER A 247 13.75 7.06 -15.99
C SER A 247 13.83 8.00 -17.21
N THR A 248 13.07 7.76 -18.27
CA THR A 248 13.09 8.55 -19.52
C THR A 248 11.80 9.30 -19.74
N VAL A 249 11.84 10.36 -20.53
CA VAL A 249 10.63 11.11 -20.94
C VAL A 249 9.65 10.18 -21.68
N GLU A 250 10.15 9.27 -22.52
CA GLU A 250 9.34 8.31 -23.26
C GLU A 250 8.57 7.40 -22.29
N SER A 251 9.28 6.75 -21.35
CA SER A 251 8.64 5.86 -20.37
C SER A 251 7.62 6.60 -19.47
N ARG A 252 7.86 7.88 -19.16
CA ARG A 252 6.90 8.70 -18.41
C ARG A 252 5.64 9.03 -19.25
N ARG A 253 5.78 9.24 -20.55
CA ARG A 253 4.62 9.41 -21.45
C ARG A 253 3.78 8.13 -21.56
N GLU A 254 4.45 6.98 -21.70
CA GLU A 254 3.78 5.68 -21.69
C GLU A 254 3.04 5.44 -20.35
N ALA A 255 3.65 5.85 -19.23
CA ALA A 255 3.02 5.79 -17.92
C ALA A 255 1.74 6.62 -17.81
N VAL A 256 1.71 7.82 -18.41
CA VAL A 256 0.49 8.66 -18.50
C VAL A 256 -0.62 7.92 -19.22
N GLU A 257 -0.33 7.34 -20.41
CA GLU A 257 -1.34 6.61 -21.18
C GLU A 257 -1.85 5.37 -20.41
N ALA A 258 -0.95 4.65 -19.73
CA ALA A 258 -1.33 3.52 -18.88
C ALA A 258 -2.24 3.97 -17.72
N CYS A 259 -1.94 5.08 -17.05
CA CYS A 259 -2.78 5.63 -15.97
C CYS A 259 -4.18 6.01 -16.48
N VAL A 260 -4.27 6.65 -17.64
CA VAL A 260 -5.56 6.99 -18.26
C VAL A 260 -6.34 5.73 -18.63
N GLY A 261 -5.67 4.72 -19.16
CA GLY A 261 -6.28 3.42 -19.43
C GLY A 261 -6.79 2.71 -18.17
N LEU A 262 -6.02 2.73 -17.07
CA LEU A 262 -6.44 2.19 -15.78
C LEU A 262 -7.66 2.95 -15.23
N ALA A 263 -7.65 4.27 -15.31
CA ALA A 263 -8.80 5.10 -14.89
C ALA A 263 -10.06 4.76 -15.71
N ALA A 264 -9.94 4.61 -17.01
CA ALA A 264 -11.04 4.18 -17.88
C ALA A 264 -11.54 2.76 -17.57
N ALA A 265 -10.66 1.89 -17.03
CA ALA A 265 -10.98 0.55 -16.55
C ALA A 265 -11.52 0.50 -15.11
N GLY A 266 -11.81 1.65 -14.49
CA GLY A 266 -12.42 1.74 -13.17
C GLY A 266 -11.46 2.01 -12.00
N SER A 267 -10.19 2.34 -12.27
CA SER A 267 -9.29 2.74 -11.19
C SER A 267 -9.72 4.07 -10.57
N THR A 268 -9.88 4.08 -9.25
CA THR A 268 -10.20 5.29 -8.46
C THR A 268 -8.96 6.03 -7.99
N HIS A 269 -7.80 5.36 -8.07
CA HIS A 269 -6.54 5.87 -7.60
C HIS A 269 -5.39 5.25 -8.41
N VAL A 270 -4.53 6.06 -8.99
CA VAL A 270 -3.33 5.59 -9.70
C VAL A 270 -2.07 5.96 -8.94
N ILE A 271 -1.13 5.04 -8.83
CA ILE A 271 0.16 5.23 -8.15
C ILE A 271 1.29 5.16 -9.16
N LEU A 272 2.05 6.23 -9.27
CA LEU A 272 3.23 6.36 -10.11
C LEU A 272 4.46 5.83 -9.37
N GLY A 273 4.96 4.67 -9.75
CA GLY A 273 6.18 4.08 -9.18
C GLY A 273 7.42 4.62 -9.87
N MET A 274 8.25 5.35 -9.17
CA MET A 274 9.51 5.87 -9.67
C MET A 274 10.72 5.11 -9.11
N PRO A 275 11.82 4.98 -9.88
CA PRO A 275 13.08 4.50 -9.33
C PRO A 275 13.58 5.44 -8.23
N ALA A 276 13.72 4.94 -7.00
CA ALA A 276 14.07 5.76 -5.84
C ALA A 276 15.45 6.43 -5.97
N ALA A 277 16.38 5.78 -6.66
CA ALA A 277 17.73 6.31 -6.91
C ALA A 277 17.76 7.60 -7.77
N LEU A 278 16.65 7.96 -8.43
CA LEU A 278 16.55 9.23 -9.17
C LEU A 278 16.41 10.43 -8.22
N GLY A 279 16.07 10.21 -6.97
CA GLY A 279 15.99 11.24 -5.95
C GLY A 279 14.97 12.34 -6.23
N PRO A 280 15.16 13.55 -5.65
CA PRO A 280 14.28 14.71 -5.83
C PRO A 280 14.10 15.13 -7.29
N ASP A 281 15.19 15.13 -8.08
CA ASP A 281 15.14 15.52 -9.50
C ASP A 281 14.25 14.57 -10.31
N GLY A 282 14.29 13.27 -10.00
CA GLY A 282 13.42 12.28 -10.60
C GLY A 282 11.93 12.50 -10.23
N LEU A 283 11.66 12.97 -9.02
CA LEU A 283 10.31 13.32 -8.60
C LEU A 283 9.78 14.57 -9.34
N ASP A 284 10.64 15.58 -9.54
CA ASP A 284 10.31 16.77 -10.35
C ASP A 284 9.98 16.38 -11.80
N ASP A 285 10.75 15.46 -12.35
CA ASP A 285 10.48 14.90 -13.67
C ASP A 285 9.11 14.19 -13.74
N VAL A 286 8.78 13.37 -12.72
CA VAL A 286 7.48 12.69 -12.63
C VAL A 286 6.34 13.69 -12.43
N ALA A 287 6.54 14.73 -11.64
CA ALA A 287 5.54 15.78 -11.47
C ALA A 287 5.26 16.51 -12.79
N ARG A 288 6.30 16.94 -13.48
CA ARG A 288 6.20 17.65 -14.77
C ARG A 288 5.60 16.77 -15.88
N ASP A 289 6.12 15.55 -16.05
CA ASP A 289 5.84 14.71 -17.21
C ASP A 289 4.67 13.74 -16.99
N CYS A 290 4.24 13.50 -15.74
CA CYS A 290 3.13 12.60 -15.43
C CYS A 290 2.03 13.29 -14.64
N LEU A 291 2.31 13.86 -13.45
CA LEU A 291 1.26 14.39 -12.58
C LEU A 291 0.47 15.52 -13.25
N MET A 292 1.16 16.54 -13.79
CA MET A 292 0.48 17.67 -14.45
C MET A 292 -0.38 17.24 -15.64
N PRO A 293 0.11 16.40 -16.60
CA PRO A 293 -0.75 15.88 -17.67
C PRO A 293 -1.92 15.03 -17.17
N LEU A 294 -1.75 14.24 -16.10
CA LEU A 294 -2.83 13.44 -15.53
C LEU A 294 -3.89 14.30 -14.86
N ARG A 295 -3.51 15.37 -14.14
CA ARG A 295 -4.46 16.34 -13.58
C ARG A 295 -5.35 16.97 -14.65
N GLN A 296 -4.78 17.30 -15.83
CA GLN A 296 -5.54 17.85 -16.96
C GLN A 296 -6.50 16.83 -17.59
N ARG A 297 -6.17 15.54 -17.56
CA ARG A 297 -6.94 14.48 -18.23
C ARG A 297 -7.94 13.75 -17.31
N LEU A 298 -7.70 13.71 -16.02
CA LEU A 298 -8.44 12.90 -15.03
C LEU A 298 -9.05 13.75 -13.91
N GLY A 299 -8.72 15.03 -13.85
CA GLY A 299 -9.18 15.99 -12.84
C GLY A 299 -10.59 16.53 -13.02
#